data_bd1bbd5311513ec9b8183050fb875e0f
#
_entry.id   bd1bbd5311513ec9b8183050fb875e0f
#
_cell.length_a   1.000
_cell.length_b   1.000
_cell.length_c   1.000
_cell.angle_alpha   90.00
_cell.angle_beta   90.00
_cell.angle_gamma   90.00
#
_symmetry.space_group_name_H-M   'P 1'
#
loop_
_entity.id
_entity.type
_entity.pdbx_description
1 polymer ?
#
loop_
_entity_poly.entity_id
_entity_poly.type
_entity_poly.pdbx_seq_one_letter_code
_entity_poly.pdbx_strand_id
1 'polypeptide(L)'
;ACLVLMYIFREGIEDMLHVHLAELFTWQNLWVPSLTVLLLFLVAGVLPGRMFANIPVTQIFRRYTDSKRSWKRGLLFVQFIGVSFILGVLVTTIWQYHDLMTRSVGFRTERLAVGQLRTTENLSGQGVEDDIRRQPYVESVARNSNSLLSHYSTTGLTDIQGNFLCPLHFQNVAKDFPQTVGMQLVEGAWPEHIGEALIGRKVVETMKWGDKALGQRLPVNAQWVGLDSQPTVVGIVEDRKSTRLNSS
;
A
#
# COMPACT_ATOMS: atom_id res chain seq x y z
N ALA A 1 26.70 15.88 -10.28
CA ALA A 1 25.84 15.00 -11.12
C ALA A 1 24.42 14.90 -10.56
N CYS A 2 24.22 14.47 -9.29
CA CYS A 2 22.90 14.24 -8.71
C CYS A 2 22.01 15.49 -8.69
N LEU A 3 22.53 16.63 -8.24
CA LEU A 3 21.79 17.90 -8.21
C LEU A 3 21.40 18.40 -9.62
N VAL A 4 22.23 18.14 -10.62
CA VAL A 4 21.94 18.48 -12.02
C VAL A 4 20.79 17.62 -12.56
N LEU A 5 20.80 16.32 -12.25
CA LEU A 5 19.71 15.42 -12.61
C LEU A 5 18.39 15.79 -11.90
N MET A 6 18.43 16.11 -10.62
CA MET A 6 17.26 16.60 -9.90
C MET A 6 16.69 17.90 -10.48
N TYR A 7 17.56 18.80 -10.97
CA TYR A 7 17.12 20.02 -11.62
C TYR A 7 16.49 19.77 -12.99
N ILE A 8 17.06 18.85 -13.79
CA ILE A 8 16.53 18.49 -15.13
C ILE A 8 15.16 17.80 -15.00
N PHE A 9 15.00 16.91 -14.03
CA PHE A 9 13.76 16.15 -13.82
C PHE A 9 12.83 16.76 -12.77
N ARG A 10 13.01 18.03 -12.46
CA ARG A 10 12.30 18.73 -11.38
C ARG A 10 10.79 18.59 -11.48
N GLU A 11 10.20 18.87 -12.63
CA GLU A 11 8.74 18.84 -12.83
C GLU A 11 8.16 17.44 -12.60
N GLY A 12 8.80 16.40 -13.16
CA GLY A 12 8.35 15.02 -12.93
C GLY A 12 8.51 14.54 -11.49
N ILE A 13 9.52 15.05 -10.77
CA ILE A 13 9.74 14.71 -9.35
C ILE A 13 8.74 15.44 -8.46
N GLU A 14 8.44 16.71 -8.72
CA GLU A 14 7.46 17.50 -7.99
C GLU A 14 6.04 16.94 -8.16
N ASP A 15 5.69 16.53 -9.38
CA ASP A 15 4.40 15.87 -9.67
C ASP A 15 4.26 14.52 -8.95
N MET A 16 5.32 13.73 -8.93
CA MET A 16 5.31 12.41 -8.29
C MET A 16 5.25 12.49 -6.77
N LEU A 17 5.95 13.46 -6.17
CA LEU A 17 6.03 13.61 -4.72
C LEU A 17 4.93 14.50 -4.14
N HIS A 18 4.20 15.26 -4.97
CA HIS A 18 3.23 16.28 -4.57
C HIS A 18 3.80 17.32 -3.58
N VAL A 19 5.12 17.56 -3.65
CA VAL A 19 5.86 18.49 -2.79
C VAL A 19 6.84 19.29 -3.64
N HIS A 20 6.92 20.59 -3.42
CA HIS A 20 7.90 21.42 -4.09
C HIS A 20 9.33 21.07 -3.66
N LEU A 21 10.22 20.84 -4.62
CA LEU A 21 11.63 20.51 -4.36
C LEU A 21 12.33 21.54 -3.46
N ALA A 22 11.89 22.80 -3.52
CA ALA A 22 12.40 23.86 -2.67
C ALA A 22 12.16 23.61 -1.16
N GLU A 23 11.08 22.91 -0.79
CA GLU A 23 10.77 22.57 0.61
C GLU A 23 11.70 21.49 1.17
N LEU A 24 12.22 20.62 0.29
CA LEU A 24 13.21 19.60 0.69
C LEU A 24 14.57 20.23 1.06
N PHE A 25 14.88 21.40 0.49
CA PHE A 25 16.13 22.13 0.76
C PHE A 25 16.03 23.14 1.91
N THR A 26 15.02 23.00 2.77
CA THR A 26 14.91 23.79 4.00
C THR A 26 16.06 23.43 4.96
N TRP A 27 16.56 24.43 5.70
CA TRP A 27 17.67 24.24 6.63
C TRP A 27 17.45 23.08 7.61
N GLN A 28 16.21 22.84 8.00
CA GLN A 28 15.82 21.73 8.87
C GLN A 28 15.98 20.36 8.23
N ASN A 29 15.88 20.24 6.92
CA ASN A 29 15.97 18.98 6.17
C ASN A 29 17.38 18.73 5.61
N LEU A 30 18.21 19.78 5.48
CA LEU A 30 19.58 19.69 4.93
C LEU A 30 20.58 18.99 5.85
N TRP A 31 20.31 18.87 7.15
CA TRP A 31 21.25 18.25 8.08
C TRP A 31 21.47 16.74 7.80
N VAL A 32 20.42 16.00 7.37
CA VAL A 32 20.52 14.57 7.05
C VAL A 32 21.41 14.32 5.83
N PRO A 33 21.16 14.92 4.65
CA PRO A 33 22.03 14.75 3.50
C PRO A 33 23.44 15.30 3.76
N SER A 34 23.60 16.40 4.50
CA SER A 34 24.93 16.94 4.87
C SER A 34 25.70 15.98 5.77
N LEU A 35 25.07 15.39 6.76
CA LEU A 35 25.67 14.37 7.62
C LEU A 35 26.06 13.14 6.81
N THR A 36 25.22 12.71 5.87
CA THR A 36 25.51 11.55 5.01
C THR A 36 26.72 11.83 4.11
N VAL A 37 26.81 13.00 3.49
CA VAL A 37 27.95 13.40 2.67
C VAL A 37 29.23 13.49 3.52
N LEU A 38 29.15 14.06 4.72
CA LEU A 38 30.28 14.14 5.66
C LEU A 38 30.78 12.75 6.04
N LEU A 39 29.86 11.83 6.36
CA LEU A 39 30.19 10.47 6.75
C LEU A 39 30.82 9.68 5.58
N LEU A 40 30.28 9.85 4.37
CA LEU A 40 30.86 9.28 3.16
C LEU A 40 32.26 9.86 2.88
N PHE A 41 32.47 11.16 3.06
CA PHE A 41 33.77 11.79 2.91
C PHE A 41 34.80 11.26 3.92
N LEU A 42 34.38 11.10 5.18
CA LEU A 42 35.25 10.53 6.22
C LEU A 42 35.62 9.08 5.92
N VAL A 43 34.64 8.25 5.58
CA VAL A 43 34.85 6.82 5.33
C VAL A 43 35.59 6.57 4.00
N ALA A 44 35.18 7.21 2.93
CA ALA A 44 35.74 6.99 1.60
C ALA A 44 36.99 7.84 1.28
N GLY A 45 37.13 8.98 1.94
CA GLY A 45 38.25 9.90 1.71
C GLY A 45 39.35 9.81 2.76
N VAL A 46 39.01 10.05 4.02
CA VAL A 46 40.02 10.19 5.10
C VAL A 46 40.64 8.84 5.47
N LEU A 47 39.87 7.78 5.56
CA LEU A 47 40.39 6.45 5.89
C LEU A 47 41.42 5.94 4.87
N PRO A 48 41.11 5.89 3.55
CA PRO A 48 42.12 5.53 2.56
C PRO A 48 43.25 6.53 2.48
N GLY A 49 42.97 7.86 2.60
CA GLY A 49 43.97 8.91 2.56
C GLY A 49 45.01 8.74 3.64
N ARG A 50 44.60 8.46 4.89
CA ARG A 50 45.54 8.17 5.99
C ARG A 50 46.37 6.91 5.75
N MET A 51 45.79 5.86 5.19
CA MET A 51 46.51 4.65 4.87
C MET A 51 47.59 4.90 3.79
N PHE A 52 47.34 5.75 2.82
CA PHE A 52 48.32 6.11 1.79
C PHE A 52 49.37 7.13 2.29
N ALA A 53 49.01 8.06 3.14
CA ALA A 53 49.93 9.07 3.68
C ALA A 53 51.04 8.46 4.55
N ASN A 54 50.83 7.31 5.18
CA ASN A 54 51.80 6.63 6.02
C ASN A 54 52.76 5.70 5.23
N ILE A 55 52.71 5.70 3.90
CA ILE A 55 53.63 4.89 3.07
C ILE A 55 54.90 5.72 2.80
N PRO A 56 56.06 5.35 3.31
CA PRO A 56 57.31 6.06 3.07
C PRO A 56 57.65 6.00 1.56
N VAL A 57 58.05 7.11 0.99
CA VAL A 57 58.37 7.28 -0.45
C VAL A 57 59.41 6.25 -0.92
N THR A 58 60.31 5.85 -0.05
CA THR A 58 61.36 4.83 -0.30
C THR A 58 60.78 3.43 -0.57
N GLN A 59 59.57 3.11 -0.11
CA GLN A 59 58.90 1.84 -0.39
C GLN A 59 58.17 1.82 -1.74
N ILE A 60 57.92 2.94 -2.37
CA ILE A 60 57.26 3.02 -3.70
C ILE A 60 58.15 2.43 -4.76
N PHE A 61 59.47 2.57 -4.64
CA PHE A 61 60.46 2.04 -5.61
C PHE A 61 60.95 0.62 -5.31
N ARG A 62 60.78 0.14 -4.12
CA ARG A 62 61.14 -1.25 -3.77
C ARG A 62 59.89 -2.08 -3.52
N ARG A 63 59.50 -2.86 -4.55
CA ARG A 63 58.50 -3.94 -4.46
C ARG A 63 57.23 -3.60 -3.69
N TYR A 64 56.33 -2.96 -4.37
CA TYR A 64 54.92 -3.02 -4.03
C TYR A 64 54.38 -4.41 -4.34
N THR A 65 54.90 -5.43 -3.66
CA THR A 65 54.59 -6.84 -3.91
C THR A 65 53.83 -7.40 -2.71
N ASP A 66 52.70 -7.95 -3.03
CA ASP A 66 51.91 -9.04 -2.42
C ASP A 66 51.15 -8.83 -1.11
N SER A 67 51.56 -7.99 -0.15
CA SER A 67 50.80 -7.91 1.11
C SER A 67 49.48 -7.14 1.01
N LYS A 68 49.30 -6.28 0.01
CA LYS A 68 48.10 -5.45 -0.16
C LYS A 68 47.06 -6.01 -1.16
N ARG A 69 47.32 -7.19 -1.72
CA ARG A 69 46.39 -7.83 -2.65
C ARG A 69 45.16 -8.39 -1.98
N SER A 70 45.26 -8.82 -0.73
CA SER A 70 44.15 -9.35 0.08
C SER A 70 43.12 -8.29 0.41
N TRP A 71 43.54 -7.07 0.74
CA TRP A 71 42.62 -5.97 1.05
C TRP A 71 41.78 -5.53 -0.16
N LYS A 72 42.42 -5.48 -1.35
CA LYS A 72 41.70 -5.19 -2.59
C LYS A 72 40.65 -6.24 -2.91
N ARG A 73 40.94 -7.52 -2.65
CA ARG A 73 39.98 -8.61 -2.80
C ARG A 73 38.82 -8.50 -1.81
N GLY A 74 39.09 -8.16 -0.55
CA GLY A 74 38.09 -7.92 0.46
C GLY A 74 37.16 -6.77 0.08
N LEU A 75 37.71 -5.64 -0.40
CA LEU A 75 36.91 -4.51 -0.85
C LEU A 75 36.03 -4.85 -2.05
N LEU A 76 36.58 -5.55 -3.04
CA LEU A 76 35.82 -6.05 -4.19
C LEU A 76 34.70 -6.97 -3.74
N PHE A 77 34.96 -7.89 -2.80
CA PHE A 77 33.94 -8.80 -2.30
C PHE A 77 32.79 -8.04 -1.61
N VAL A 78 33.08 -7.04 -0.78
CA VAL A 78 32.08 -6.18 -0.15
C VAL A 78 31.28 -5.41 -1.19
N GLN A 79 31.94 -4.86 -2.22
CA GLN A 79 31.24 -4.17 -3.32
C GLN A 79 30.31 -5.12 -4.08
N PHE A 80 30.75 -6.34 -4.40
CA PHE A 80 29.89 -7.32 -5.07
C PHE A 80 28.68 -7.71 -4.23
N ILE A 81 28.86 -7.91 -2.92
CA ILE A 81 27.74 -8.17 -1.99
C ILE A 81 26.76 -6.98 -2.01
N GLY A 82 27.28 -5.75 -1.88
CA GLY A 82 26.44 -4.55 -1.89
C GLY A 82 25.65 -4.40 -3.19
N VAL A 83 26.31 -4.56 -4.34
CA VAL A 83 25.65 -4.49 -5.65
C VAL A 83 24.63 -5.61 -5.82
N SER A 84 24.95 -6.84 -5.44
CA SER A 84 24.04 -7.98 -5.52
C SER A 84 22.81 -7.78 -4.64
N PHE A 85 22.98 -7.21 -3.44
CA PHE A 85 21.88 -6.88 -2.54
C PHE A 85 20.95 -5.83 -3.16
N ILE A 86 21.52 -4.73 -3.69
CA ILE A 86 20.74 -3.66 -4.34
C ILE A 86 19.98 -4.19 -5.56
N LEU A 87 20.64 -5.01 -6.39
CA LEU A 87 19.99 -5.65 -7.54
C LEU A 87 18.85 -6.59 -7.11
N GLY A 88 19.06 -7.38 -6.04
CA GLY A 88 18.02 -8.23 -5.48
C GLY A 88 16.80 -7.43 -5.02
N VAL A 89 17.02 -6.35 -4.28
CA VAL A 89 15.93 -5.44 -3.86
C VAL A 89 15.23 -4.84 -5.07
N LEU A 90 15.97 -4.37 -6.06
CA LEU A 90 15.40 -3.78 -7.28
C LEU A 90 14.52 -4.77 -8.04
N VAL A 91 15.02 -5.98 -8.28
CA VAL A 91 14.26 -7.05 -8.96
C VAL A 91 12.99 -7.39 -8.17
N THR A 92 13.09 -7.54 -6.86
CA THR A 92 11.94 -7.83 -6.00
C THR A 92 10.91 -6.70 -6.06
N THR A 93 11.35 -5.44 -6.02
CA THR A 93 10.45 -4.27 -6.11
C THR A 93 9.75 -4.21 -7.47
N ILE A 94 10.48 -4.41 -8.56
CA ILE A 94 9.90 -4.45 -9.91
C ILE A 94 8.86 -5.56 -10.01
N TRP A 95 9.17 -6.73 -9.49
CA TRP A 95 8.26 -7.87 -9.52
C TRP A 95 7.00 -7.63 -8.68
N GLN A 96 7.15 -7.05 -7.49
CA GLN A 96 6.03 -6.64 -6.64
C GLN A 96 5.18 -5.57 -7.30
N TYR A 97 5.80 -4.58 -7.93
CA TYR A 97 5.10 -3.53 -8.67
C TYR A 97 4.29 -4.11 -9.85
N HIS A 98 4.93 -4.97 -10.64
CA HIS A 98 4.26 -5.65 -11.75
C HIS A 98 3.07 -6.50 -11.27
N ASP A 99 3.27 -7.27 -10.21
CA ASP A 99 2.23 -8.08 -9.60
C ASP A 99 1.07 -7.22 -9.06
N LEU A 100 1.37 -6.08 -8.46
CA LEU A 100 0.36 -5.12 -7.99
C LEU A 100 -0.48 -4.55 -9.15
N MET A 101 0.17 -4.20 -10.27
CA MET A 101 -0.49 -3.62 -11.44
C MET A 101 -1.30 -4.62 -12.25
N THR A 102 -0.89 -5.89 -12.25
CA THR A 102 -1.56 -6.94 -13.05
C THR A 102 -2.62 -7.70 -12.27
N ARG A 103 -2.62 -7.62 -10.95
CA ARG A 103 -3.62 -8.31 -10.13
C ARG A 103 -4.99 -7.67 -10.25
N SER A 104 -6.00 -8.51 -10.44
CA SER A 104 -7.40 -8.09 -10.35
C SER A 104 -7.69 -7.52 -8.95
N VAL A 105 -8.27 -6.33 -8.92
CA VAL A 105 -8.68 -5.64 -7.66
C VAL A 105 -9.96 -6.27 -7.07
N GLY A 106 -10.56 -7.24 -7.77
CA GLY A 106 -11.80 -7.90 -7.35
C GLY A 106 -13.06 -7.10 -7.68
N PHE A 107 -12.93 -6.04 -8.48
CA PHE A 107 -14.06 -5.26 -9.00
C PHE A 107 -13.69 -4.62 -10.35
N ARG A 108 -14.70 -4.16 -11.08
CA ARG A 108 -14.51 -3.49 -12.36
C ARG A 108 -13.90 -2.10 -12.12
N THR A 109 -12.72 -1.84 -12.68
CA THR A 109 -12.07 -0.52 -12.63
C THR A 109 -12.37 0.32 -13.87
N GLU A 110 -12.73 -0.34 -14.95
CA GLU A 110 -13.06 0.33 -16.21
C GLU A 110 -14.42 1.04 -16.13
N ARG A 111 -14.45 2.28 -16.57
CA ARG A 111 -15.67 3.12 -16.60
C ARG A 111 -16.29 3.38 -15.23
N LEU A 112 -15.51 3.28 -14.15
CA LEU A 112 -15.96 3.59 -12.81
C LEU A 112 -15.45 4.97 -12.41
N ALA A 113 -16.35 5.89 -12.13
CA ALA A 113 -16.03 7.18 -11.54
C ALA A 113 -16.37 7.15 -10.04
N VAL A 114 -15.45 7.56 -9.20
CA VAL A 114 -15.64 7.64 -7.75
C VAL A 114 -15.54 9.11 -7.34
N GLY A 115 -16.60 9.64 -6.74
CA GLY A 115 -16.67 10.99 -6.22
C GLY A 115 -16.95 10.99 -4.72
N GLN A 116 -16.41 11.95 -4.01
CA GLN A 116 -16.75 12.19 -2.61
C GLN A 116 -17.74 13.35 -2.50
N LEU A 117 -18.94 13.06 -2.04
CA LEU A 117 -19.94 14.08 -1.76
C LEU A 117 -19.73 14.60 -0.35
N ARG A 118 -19.48 15.89 -0.23
CA ARG A 118 -19.59 16.58 1.06
C ARG A 118 -21.02 17.11 1.17
N THR A 119 -21.84 16.44 1.97
CA THR A 119 -23.20 16.92 2.26
C THR A 119 -23.13 18.14 3.16
N THR A 120 -23.68 19.23 2.69
CA THR A 120 -24.04 20.41 3.50
C THR A 120 -25.50 20.31 3.87
N GLU A 121 -25.97 20.99 4.93
CA GLU A 121 -27.34 20.92 5.45
C GLU A 121 -28.46 21.07 4.41
N ASN A 122 -28.17 21.65 3.24
CA ASN A 122 -29.11 21.90 2.16
C ASN A 122 -29.02 20.95 0.95
N LEU A 123 -28.10 19.98 0.96
CA LEU A 123 -27.92 19.02 -0.12
C LEU A 123 -28.19 17.61 0.40
N SER A 124 -29.37 17.08 0.09
CA SER A 124 -29.63 15.66 0.35
C SER A 124 -28.81 14.83 -0.63
N GLY A 125 -28.03 13.87 -0.12
CA GLY A 125 -27.24 12.96 -0.98
C GLY A 125 -28.10 12.19 -1.98
N GLN A 126 -29.41 12.03 -1.74
CA GLN A 126 -30.37 11.39 -2.65
C GLN A 126 -30.63 12.25 -3.89
N GLY A 127 -30.79 13.56 -3.75
CA GLY A 127 -31.04 14.44 -4.90
C GLY A 127 -29.88 14.43 -5.89
N VAL A 128 -28.66 14.45 -5.38
CA VAL A 128 -27.46 14.37 -6.24
C VAL A 128 -27.34 13.00 -6.94
N GLU A 129 -27.65 11.93 -6.24
CA GLU A 129 -27.68 10.58 -6.83
C GLU A 129 -28.71 10.49 -7.99
N ASP A 130 -29.91 11.02 -7.78
CA ASP A 130 -30.97 11.03 -8.78
C ASP A 130 -30.58 11.87 -10.01
N ASP A 131 -29.93 13.02 -9.79
CA ASP A 131 -29.45 13.87 -10.88
C ASP A 131 -28.32 13.22 -11.69
N ILE A 132 -27.41 12.51 -11.04
CA ILE A 132 -26.37 11.73 -11.72
C ILE A 132 -26.98 10.56 -12.50
N ARG A 133 -27.94 9.86 -11.89
CA ARG A 133 -28.62 8.72 -12.52
C ARG A 133 -29.41 9.09 -13.78
N ARG A 134 -29.87 10.33 -13.89
CA ARG A 134 -30.57 10.85 -15.07
C ARG A 134 -29.67 11.14 -16.26
N GLN A 135 -28.33 11.14 -16.07
CA GLN A 135 -27.41 11.42 -17.17
C GLN A 135 -27.37 10.25 -18.15
N PRO A 136 -27.46 10.48 -19.47
CA PRO A 136 -27.59 9.44 -20.47
C PRO A 136 -26.36 8.53 -20.61
N TYR A 137 -25.22 8.96 -20.07
CA TYR A 137 -23.95 8.22 -20.08
C TYR A 137 -23.70 7.46 -18.76
N VAL A 138 -24.60 7.54 -17.78
CA VAL A 138 -24.48 6.86 -16.50
C VAL A 138 -25.33 5.60 -16.52
N GLU A 139 -24.70 4.46 -16.40
CA GLU A 139 -25.33 3.14 -16.40
C GLU A 139 -25.91 2.80 -15.01
N SER A 140 -25.16 3.06 -13.95
CA SER A 140 -25.58 2.83 -12.57
C SER A 140 -24.88 3.78 -11.60
N VAL A 141 -25.52 4.04 -10.46
CA VAL A 141 -24.98 4.87 -9.37
C VAL A 141 -25.22 4.12 -8.07
N ALA A 142 -24.22 4.06 -7.23
CA ALA A 142 -24.35 3.46 -5.91
C ALA A 142 -23.57 4.24 -4.85
N ARG A 143 -24.11 4.28 -3.64
CA ARG A 143 -23.47 4.93 -2.49
C ARG A 143 -22.63 3.95 -1.69
N ASN A 144 -21.57 4.51 -1.13
CA ASN A 144 -20.65 3.82 -0.25
C ASN A 144 -20.26 4.76 0.90
N SER A 145 -20.13 4.23 2.10
CA SER A 145 -19.79 5.02 3.29
C SER A 145 -18.36 5.55 3.28
N ASN A 146 -17.46 4.88 2.59
CA ASN A 146 -16.03 5.18 2.57
C ASN A 146 -15.47 5.16 1.15
N SER A 147 -14.25 5.67 0.97
CA SER A 147 -13.55 5.57 -0.32
C SER A 147 -13.34 4.11 -0.73
N LEU A 148 -13.56 3.83 -2.02
CA LEU A 148 -13.46 2.47 -2.58
C LEU A 148 -12.07 1.83 -2.40
N LEU A 149 -11.03 2.64 -2.40
CA LEU A 149 -9.64 2.19 -2.46
C LEU A 149 -8.79 2.57 -1.24
N SER A 150 -9.17 3.57 -0.48
CA SER A 150 -8.23 4.19 0.48
C SER A 150 -8.65 4.13 1.95
N HIS A 151 -9.94 4.04 2.24
CA HIS A 151 -10.42 4.09 3.63
C HIS A 151 -11.45 3.01 3.88
N TYR A 152 -11.15 2.13 4.82
CA TYR A 152 -12.07 1.13 5.35
C TYR A 152 -12.32 1.42 6.81
N SER A 153 -13.56 1.24 7.24
CA SER A 153 -13.85 1.14 8.66
C SER A 153 -13.34 -0.21 9.17
N THR A 154 -12.82 -0.24 10.39
CA THR A 154 -12.25 -1.44 10.97
C THR A 154 -13.00 -1.80 12.25
N THR A 155 -13.36 -3.05 12.39
CA THR A 155 -13.94 -3.62 13.63
C THR A 155 -13.15 -4.87 14.02
N GLY A 156 -13.37 -5.36 15.23
CA GLY A 156 -12.81 -6.65 15.67
C GLY A 156 -13.72 -7.79 15.26
N LEU A 157 -13.18 -8.80 14.61
CA LEU A 157 -13.83 -10.11 14.45
C LEU A 157 -13.52 -10.91 15.71
N THR A 158 -14.55 -11.47 16.32
CA THR A 158 -14.43 -12.27 17.56
C THR A 158 -14.82 -13.72 17.30
N ASP A 159 -14.39 -14.61 18.17
CA ASP A 159 -14.93 -15.98 18.20
C ASP A 159 -16.29 -16.03 18.93
N ILE A 160 -16.88 -17.22 19.00
CA ILE A 160 -18.15 -17.46 19.73
C ILE A 160 -18.03 -17.18 21.24
N GLN A 161 -16.83 -17.15 21.78
CA GLN A 161 -16.57 -16.85 23.20
C GLN A 161 -16.28 -15.37 23.42
N GLY A 162 -16.23 -14.55 22.36
CA GLY A 162 -15.95 -13.12 22.43
C GLY A 162 -14.46 -12.76 22.41
N ASN A 163 -13.56 -13.72 22.20
CA ASN A 163 -12.14 -13.44 22.09
C ASN A 163 -11.83 -12.82 20.72
N PHE A 164 -10.97 -11.83 20.70
CA PHE A 164 -10.54 -11.18 19.47
C PHE A 164 -9.73 -12.15 18.58
N LEU A 165 -10.12 -12.28 17.32
CA LEU A 165 -9.44 -13.10 16.32
C LEU A 165 -8.54 -12.25 15.42
N CYS A 166 -9.12 -11.28 14.76
CA CYS A 166 -8.39 -10.39 13.83
C CYS A 166 -9.17 -9.10 13.56
N PRO A 167 -8.50 -8.05 13.06
CA PRO A 167 -9.20 -6.88 12.56
C PRO A 167 -9.94 -7.21 11.26
N LEU A 168 -11.20 -6.81 11.19
CA LEU A 168 -12.05 -6.91 10.01
C LEU A 168 -12.27 -5.55 9.40
N HIS A 169 -11.93 -5.41 8.12
CA HIS A 169 -12.25 -4.22 7.35
C HIS A 169 -13.64 -4.36 6.75
N PHE A 170 -14.46 -3.35 6.92
CA PHE A 170 -15.83 -3.35 6.41
C PHE A 170 -16.21 -2.01 5.77
N GLN A 171 -17.25 -2.04 4.98
CA GLN A 171 -17.88 -0.86 4.38
C GLN A 171 -19.39 -1.04 4.40
N ASN A 172 -20.10 0.03 4.76
CA ASN A 172 -21.55 0.10 4.60
C ASN A 172 -21.84 0.61 3.18
N VAL A 173 -22.58 -0.15 2.43
CA VAL A 173 -22.82 0.09 1.00
C VAL A 173 -24.31 0.07 0.69
N ALA A 174 -24.72 0.80 -0.33
CA ALA A 174 -26.07 0.71 -0.85
C ALA A 174 -26.30 -0.66 -1.50
N LYS A 175 -27.56 -1.06 -1.63
CA LYS A 175 -27.99 -2.35 -2.23
C LYS A 175 -27.35 -2.61 -3.59
N ASP A 176 -27.35 -1.60 -4.47
CA ASP A 176 -26.89 -1.73 -5.85
C ASP A 176 -25.34 -1.64 -5.97
N PHE A 177 -24.64 -1.33 -4.88
CA PHE A 177 -23.20 -1.12 -4.90
C PHE A 177 -22.40 -2.34 -5.39
N PRO A 178 -22.62 -3.57 -4.92
CA PRO A 178 -21.84 -4.72 -5.36
C PRO A 178 -21.93 -4.94 -6.86
N GLN A 179 -23.12 -4.75 -7.42
CA GLN A 179 -23.39 -4.92 -8.85
C GLN A 179 -22.78 -3.76 -9.66
N THR A 180 -22.88 -2.53 -9.18
CA THR A 180 -22.31 -1.33 -9.82
C THR A 180 -20.79 -1.45 -9.94
N VAL A 181 -20.11 -1.96 -8.91
CA VAL A 181 -18.65 -2.17 -8.97
C VAL A 181 -18.25 -3.51 -9.61
N GLY A 182 -19.22 -4.33 -10.02
CA GLY A 182 -18.97 -5.60 -10.69
C GLY A 182 -18.33 -6.65 -9.77
N MET A 183 -18.75 -6.68 -8.50
CA MET A 183 -18.33 -7.76 -7.59
C MET A 183 -18.84 -9.10 -8.07
N GLN A 184 -18.06 -10.14 -7.87
CA GLN A 184 -18.45 -11.50 -8.19
C GLN A 184 -18.96 -12.22 -6.94
N LEU A 185 -20.23 -12.66 -7.00
CA LEU A 185 -20.81 -13.50 -5.98
C LEU A 185 -20.35 -14.94 -6.23
N VAL A 186 -19.73 -15.54 -5.23
CA VAL A 186 -19.25 -16.93 -5.28
C VAL A 186 -20.34 -17.88 -4.84
N GLU A 187 -21.07 -17.51 -3.76
CA GLU A 187 -22.10 -18.35 -3.16
C GLU A 187 -23.13 -17.46 -2.43
N GLY A 188 -24.37 -17.92 -2.35
CA GLY A 188 -25.45 -17.22 -1.67
C GLY A 188 -26.22 -16.24 -2.52
N ALA A 189 -26.66 -15.13 -1.94
CA ALA A 189 -27.47 -14.11 -2.58
C ALA A 189 -26.93 -12.70 -2.32
N TRP A 190 -27.37 -11.74 -3.14
CA TRP A 190 -27.10 -10.32 -2.89
C TRP A 190 -27.95 -9.82 -1.72
N PRO A 191 -27.42 -8.93 -0.87
CA PRO A 191 -28.17 -8.40 0.26
C PRO A 191 -29.37 -7.56 -0.22
N GLU A 192 -30.52 -7.81 0.39
CA GLU A 192 -31.76 -7.09 0.12
C GLU A 192 -32.19 -6.20 1.28
N HIS A 193 -31.77 -6.56 2.49
CA HIS A 193 -32.20 -5.89 3.71
C HIS A 193 -31.01 -5.35 4.53
N ILE A 194 -31.29 -4.33 5.35
CA ILE A 194 -30.32 -3.83 6.31
C ILE A 194 -30.01 -4.93 7.32
N GLY A 195 -28.75 -5.12 7.65
CA GLY A 195 -28.29 -6.19 8.55
C GLY A 195 -27.86 -7.46 7.82
N GLU A 196 -27.93 -7.49 6.50
CA GLU A 196 -27.34 -8.53 5.68
C GLU A 196 -25.91 -8.16 5.27
N ALA A 197 -25.02 -9.13 5.25
CA ALA A 197 -23.61 -8.93 4.95
C ALA A 197 -23.11 -9.87 3.87
N LEU A 198 -22.24 -9.30 3.01
CA LEU A 198 -21.37 -10.07 2.14
C LEU A 198 -20.00 -10.20 2.80
N ILE A 199 -19.46 -11.39 2.78
CA ILE A 199 -18.14 -11.67 3.36
C ILE A 199 -17.19 -12.23 2.30
N GLY A 200 -15.89 -11.94 2.44
CA GLY A 200 -14.86 -12.58 1.62
C GLY A 200 -14.58 -14.02 2.08
N ARG A 201 -14.03 -14.82 1.19
CA ARG A 201 -13.67 -16.23 1.47
C ARG A 201 -12.71 -16.34 2.65
N LYS A 202 -11.79 -15.40 2.83
CA LYS A 202 -10.86 -15.38 3.96
C LYS A 202 -11.56 -15.30 5.33
N VAL A 203 -12.70 -14.63 5.42
CA VAL A 203 -13.50 -14.58 6.66
C VAL A 203 -14.06 -15.95 6.95
N VAL A 204 -14.58 -16.66 5.95
CA VAL A 204 -15.09 -18.04 6.08
C VAL A 204 -14.01 -18.97 6.59
N GLU A 205 -12.78 -18.87 6.05
CA GLU A 205 -11.63 -19.67 6.48
C GLU A 205 -11.22 -19.33 7.92
N THR A 206 -11.14 -18.04 8.26
CA THR A 206 -10.77 -17.58 9.61
C THR A 206 -11.76 -18.08 10.66
N MET A 207 -13.05 -18.02 10.34
CA MET A 207 -14.13 -18.49 11.22
C MET A 207 -14.30 -20.02 11.19
N LYS A 208 -13.62 -20.72 10.29
CA LYS A 208 -13.73 -22.18 10.10
C LYS A 208 -15.17 -22.64 9.83
N TRP A 209 -15.96 -21.81 9.16
CA TRP A 209 -17.38 -22.12 8.89
C TRP A 209 -17.57 -23.13 7.76
N GLY A 210 -16.59 -23.26 6.84
CA GLY A 210 -16.70 -24.12 5.67
C GLY A 210 -17.98 -23.82 4.88
N ASP A 211 -18.73 -24.85 4.51
CA ASP A 211 -19.97 -24.73 3.74
C ASP A 211 -21.17 -24.21 4.57
N LYS A 212 -20.98 -23.92 5.84
CA LYS A 212 -22.05 -23.43 6.75
C LYS A 212 -21.97 -21.94 7.01
N ALA A 213 -21.29 -21.19 6.17
CA ALA A 213 -21.10 -19.76 6.36
C ALA A 213 -22.36 -18.92 6.13
N LEU A 214 -23.21 -19.37 5.18
CA LEU A 214 -24.47 -18.69 4.88
C LEU A 214 -25.46 -18.83 6.04
N GLY A 215 -26.15 -17.74 6.38
CA GLY A 215 -27.10 -17.67 7.47
C GLY A 215 -26.46 -17.49 8.87
N GLN A 216 -25.14 -17.54 8.97
CA GLN A 216 -24.45 -17.28 10.24
C GLN A 216 -24.49 -15.79 10.58
N ARG A 217 -24.51 -15.48 11.88
CA ARG A 217 -24.32 -14.11 12.37
C ARG A 217 -22.84 -13.82 12.48
N LEU A 218 -22.40 -12.73 11.84
CA LEU A 218 -21.02 -12.30 11.88
C LEU A 218 -20.72 -11.74 13.28
N PRO A 219 -19.80 -12.34 14.05
CA PRO A 219 -19.53 -11.93 15.43
C PRO A 219 -18.65 -10.67 15.47
N VAL A 220 -19.27 -9.54 15.19
CA VAL A 220 -18.71 -8.20 15.26
C VAL A 220 -19.54 -7.34 16.19
N ASN A 221 -18.96 -6.25 16.68
CA ASN A 221 -19.72 -5.28 17.43
C ASN A 221 -20.70 -4.55 16.50
N ALA A 222 -21.99 -4.81 16.68
CA ALA A 222 -23.06 -4.28 15.83
C ALA A 222 -23.08 -2.74 15.81
N GLN A 223 -22.89 -2.10 16.96
CA GLN A 223 -22.89 -0.63 17.07
C GLN A 223 -21.75 0.01 16.25
N TRP A 224 -20.60 -0.65 16.17
CA TRP A 224 -19.47 -0.16 15.40
C TRP A 224 -19.69 -0.24 13.89
N VAL A 225 -20.51 -1.19 13.46
CA VAL A 225 -20.90 -1.30 12.03
C VAL A 225 -22.19 -0.54 11.72
N GLY A 226 -22.76 0.17 12.71
CA GLY A 226 -23.94 1.00 12.53
C GLY A 226 -25.25 0.20 12.49
N LEU A 227 -25.30 -0.95 13.16
CA LEU A 227 -26.46 -1.85 13.23
C LEU A 227 -26.89 -2.06 14.68
N ASP A 228 -28.16 -2.40 14.87
CA ASP A 228 -28.71 -2.76 16.18
C ASP A 228 -28.39 -4.21 16.59
N SER A 229 -28.09 -5.06 15.63
CA SER A 229 -27.76 -6.46 15.82
C SER A 229 -26.63 -6.91 14.89
N GLN A 230 -26.00 -8.03 15.24
CA GLN A 230 -24.95 -8.63 14.38
C GLN A 230 -25.51 -8.96 12.99
N PRO A 231 -24.80 -8.58 11.92
CA PRO A 231 -25.26 -8.82 10.56
C PRO A 231 -25.26 -10.32 10.22
N THR A 232 -26.22 -10.71 9.41
CA THR A 232 -26.35 -12.08 8.90
C THR A 232 -25.64 -12.22 7.57
N VAL A 233 -24.83 -13.24 7.41
CA VAL A 233 -24.12 -13.54 6.18
C VAL A 233 -25.08 -14.12 5.15
N VAL A 234 -25.33 -13.40 4.05
CA VAL A 234 -26.23 -13.84 2.96
C VAL A 234 -25.47 -14.24 1.71
N GLY A 235 -24.22 -13.80 1.56
CA GLY A 235 -23.42 -14.16 0.41
C GLY A 235 -21.92 -14.10 0.68
N ILE A 236 -21.21 -14.86 -0.14
CA ILE A 236 -19.75 -14.94 -0.15
C ILE A 236 -19.27 -14.36 -1.47
N VAL A 237 -18.39 -13.39 -1.39
CA VAL A 237 -17.77 -12.75 -2.56
C VAL A 237 -16.31 -13.14 -2.67
N GLU A 238 -15.76 -12.98 -3.87
CA GLU A 238 -14.33 -13.16 -4.07
C GLU A 238 -13.54 -12.12 -3.26
N ASP A 239 -12.47 -12.55 -2.60
CA ASP A 239 -11.68 -11.68 -1.75
C ASP A 239 -11.08 -10.52 -2.55
N ARG A 240 -11.36 -9.29 -2.10
CA ARG A 240 -10.66 -8.13 -2.57
C ARG A 240 -9.21 -8.19 -2.09
N LYS A 241 -8.29 -8.18 -3.02
CA LYS A 241 -6.89 -8.01 -2.66
C LYS A 241 -6.67 -6.55 -2.28
N SER A 242 -6.70 -6.29 -0.97
CA SER A 242 -6.31 -5.00 -0.41
C SER A 242 -4.88 -4.69 -0.82
N THR A 243 -4.63 -3.46 -1.28
CA THR A 243 -3.29 -2.95 -1.62
C THR A 243 -2.35 -2.81 -0.41
N ARG A 244 -2.82 -3.07 0.80
CA ARG A 244 -1.93 -3.16 1.96
C ARG A 244 -1.22 -4.50 1.93
N LEU A 245 0.09 -4.45 1.74
CA LEU A 245 1.00 -5.51 2.15
C LEU A 245 0.61 -5.90 3.57
N ASN A 246 0.04 -7.09 3.73
CA ASN A 246 -0.11 -7.67 5.04
C ASN A 246 1.30 -7.84 5.60
N SER A 247 1.71 -6.92 6.45
CA SER A 247 2.77 -7.21 7.41
C SER A 247 2.17 -8.24 8.39
N SER A 248 2.42 -9.50 8.11
CA SER A 248 2.35 -10.58 9.08
C SER A 248 3.40 -10.38 10.14
#